data_193e77d0f09f27480b232d35a4581084
#
_entry.id   193e77d0f09f27480b232d35a4581084
#
_cell.length_a   1.000
_cell.length_b   1.000
_cell.length_c   1.000
_cell.angle_alpha   90.00
_cell.angle_beta   90.00
_cell.angle_gamma   90.00
#
_symmetry.space_group_name_H-M   'P 1'
#
loop_
_entity.id
_entity.type
_entity.pdbx_description
1 polymer ?
#
loop_
_entity_poly.entity_id
_entity_poly.type
_entity_poly.pdbx_seq_one_letter_code
_entity_poly.pdbx_strand_id
1 'polypeptide(L)'
;MTATLSXXXXXXXXXXXXXXXXXXXXXXXXXXXXXXXXXXKVIWYAGGKYDWKNVYASHIGVDEVDKGQYSEEKDTDFITGCFYLTKPEILQKVGLFDERYCLYFEDSDLGMRIKKAGYRLVFDPKIKLWHKVAQSSAIGSPLNDYFLTRNRLLFGFTYAKLRTKIALIRESLRKVFTGTPAQKIAIKDFYLKNFGWGSFKKQT
;
A
#
# COMPACT_ATOMS: atom_id res chain seq x y z
N MET A 1 1.85 9.90 -19.57
CA MET A 1 0.88 10.97 -19.26
C MET A 1 1.23 11.55 -17.90
N THR A 2 1.88 12.70 -17.91
CA THR A 2 2.20 13.49 -16.71
C THR A 2 0.93 14.18 -16.22
N ALA A 3 0.45 13.79 -15.06
CA ALA A 3 -0.65 14.49 -14.43
C ALA A 3 -0.12 15.86 -13.93
N THR A 4 -0.47 16.90 -14.61
CA THR A 4 -0.20 18.28 -14.18
C THR A 4 -1.15 18.61 -13.02
N LEU A 5 -0.64 18.64 -11.82
CA LEU A 5 -1.29 19.22 -10.65
C LEU A 5 -1.38 20.75 -10.87
N SER A 6 -2.60 21.23 -10.84
CA SER A 6 -2.75 22.71 -10.89
C SER A 6 -1.98 23.36 -9.75
N UNK A 7 -1.51 24.41 -9.96
CA UNK A 7 -0.68 25.20 -9.13
C UNK A 7 -1.26 25.44 -7.76
N UNK A 8 -2.38 25.53 -7.69
CA UNK A 8 -3.07 25.68 -6.46
C UNK A 8 -2.96 24.46 -5.59
N UNK A 9 -2.96 23.53 -6.27
CA UNK A 9 -2.82 22.31 -5.64
C UNK A 9 -1.41 22.07 -5.20
N UNK A 10 -0.73 22.47 -5.89
CA UNK A 10 0.64 22.38 -5.58
C UNK A 10 0.99 23.26 -4.39
N UNK A 11 0.42 24.29 -4.39
CA UNK A 11 0.65 25.19 -3.34
C UNK A 11 -0.04 24.76 -2.07
N UNK A 12 -0.95 24.25 -2.25
CA UNK A 12 -1.63 23.68 -1.13
C UNK A 12 -0.89 22.50 -0.58
N UNK A 13 -0.47 21.85 -1.45
CA UNK A 13 0.29 20.76 -1.10
C UNK A 13 1.60 21.18 -0.48
N UNK A 14 2.01 22.12 -0.94
CA UNK A 14 3.21 22.64 -0.43
C UNK A 14 2.99 23.22 0.94
N UNK A 15 2.01 23.76 1.02
CA UNK A 15 1.69 24.36 2.29
C UNK A 15 1.34 23.29 3.31
N UNK A 16 0.82 22.41 2.85
CA UNK A 16 0.52 21.33 3.68
C UNK A 16 1.77 20.57 4.00
N UNK A 17 2.45 20.54 3.11
CA UNK A 17 3.68 19.91 3.29
C UNK A 17 4.54 20.65 4.26
N UNK A 18 4.42 21.81 4.17
CA UNK A 18 5.14 22.60 5.07
C UNK A 18 4.58 22.55 6.48
N UNK A 19 3.52 22.44 6.49
CA UNK A 19 2.90 22.28 7.78
C UNK A 19 3.15 20.92 8.35
N UNK A 20 3.14 20.15 7.48
CA UNK A 20 3.38 18.82 7.85
C UNK A 20 4.83 18.58 8.18
N UNK A 21 5.45 19.22 7.61
CA UNK A 21 6.83 19.09 7.87
C UNK A 21 7.16 19.52 9.29
N UNK A 22 6.47 20.38 9.59
CA UNK A 22 6.64 20.83 10.92
C UNK A 22 6.06 19.87 11.94
N UNK A 23 5.18 19.26 11.55
CA UNK A 23 4.53 18.30 12.39
C UNK A 23 5.24 16.97 12.36
N UNK A 24 5.85 16.87 11.46
CA UNK A 24 6.45 15.64 11.23
C UNK A 24 7.63 15.26 12.12
N UNK A 25 7.62 15.89 13.06
CA UNK A 25 8.63 15.55 13.97
C UNK A 25 8.70 14.12 14.46
N UNK A 26 7.91 13.42 14.47
CA UNK A 26 8.11 12.07 14.96
C UNK A 26 7.46 11.05 14.15
N UNK A 27 6.66 11.54 13.54
CA UNK A 27 5.89 10.55 12.87
C UNK A 27 6.49 10.33 11.53
N UNK A 28 6.55 9.50 11.27
CA UNK A 28 7.04 9.09 10.02
C UNK A 28 6.09 9.30 8.94
N UNK A 29 5.16 9.13 8.94
CA UNK A 29 4.42 9.28 7.75
C UNK A 29 3.03 9.67 8.08
N UNK A 30 2.75 10.41 7.53
CA UNK A 30 1.42 10.84 7.67
C UNK A 30 0.66 10.31 6.56
N UNK A 31 -0.18 9.77 6.76
CA UNK A 31 -1.11 9.31 5.82
C UNK A 31 -2.17 10.33 5.72
N UNK A 32 -2.50 10.38 4.77
CA UNK A 32 -3.54 11.29 4.43
C UNK A 32 -4.79 10.49 4.33
N UNK A 33 -5.76 11.03 4.65
CA UNK A 33 -7.05 10.43 4.47
C UNK A 33 -7.40 10.72 3.08
N UNK A 34 -7.56 9.79 2.48
CA UNK A 34 -7.92 10.02 1.12
C UNK A 34 -9.37 9.76 1.04
N UNK A 35 -9.92 10.50 0.51
CA UNK A 35 -11.31 10.31 0.23
C UNK A 35 -11.46 9.92 -1.19
N UNK A 36 -12.33 9.21 -1.48
CA UNK A 36 -12.58 8.76 -2.80
C UNK A 36 -13.08 9.90 -3.60
N UNK A 37 -12.76 10.06 -4.51
CA UNK A 37 -12.95 11.11 -5.40
C UNK A 37 -14.34 11.41 -5.77
N UNK A 38 -15.01 10.60 -6.14
CA UNK A 38 -16.25 10.96 -6.63
C UNK A 38 -17.29 11.29 -5.54
N UNK A 39 -17.15 10.84 -4.62
CA UNK A 39 -18.05 11.13 -3.57
C UNK A 39 -17.36 12.01 -2.59
N UNK A 40 -17.37 12.90 -2.62
CA UNK A 40 -16.63 13.80 -1.88
C UNK A 40 -16.52 13.55 -0.44
N LYS A 41 -17.48 12.91 0.04
CA LYS A 41 -17.46 12.64 1.49
C LYS A 41 -17.24 11.15 1.81
N VAL A 42 -16.96 10.32 0.85
CA VAL A 42 -16.75 8.89 1.12
C VAL A 42 -15.26 8.64 1.35
N ILE A 43 -14.96 8.00 2.48
CA ILE A 43 -13.58 7.71 2.90
C ILE A 43 -13.06 6.52 2.07
N TRP A 44 -11.83 6.65 1.61
CA TRP A 44 -11.10 5.55 0.99
C TRP A 44 -10.06 4.99 1.96
N TYR A 45 -9.48 5.85 2.83
CA TYR A 45 -8.46 5.41 3.78
C TYR A 45 -8.44 6.35 5.00
N ALA A 46 -8.61 5.78 6.18
CA ALA A 46 -8.47 6.44 7.49
C ALA A 46 -7.55 5.62 8.41
N GLY A 47 -6.48 5.09 7.81
CA GLY A 47 -5.55 4.16 8.47
C GLY A 47 -5.68 2.76 7.89
N GLY A 48 -4.77 1.89 8.25
CA GLY A 48 -4.75 0.52 7.73
C GLY A 48 -4.48 -0.52 8.80
N LYS A 49 -4.98 -1.71 8.57
CA LYS A 49 -4.75 -2.88 9.44
C LYS A 49 -4.29 -4.09 8.63
N TYR A 50 -3.44 -4.92 9.24
CA TYR A 50 -3.04 -6.20 8.66
C TYR A 50 -3.76 -7.36 9.34
N ASP A 51 -4.36 -8.21 8.54
CA ASP A 51 -4.69 -9.57 8.95
C ASP A 51 -3.46 -10.46 8.67
N TRP A 52 -2.66 -10.65 9.69
CA TRP A 52 -1.42 -11.44 9.56
C TRP A 52 -1.67 -12.94 9.39
N LYS A 53 -2.88 -13.44 9.70
CA LYS A 53 -3.22 -14.86 9.45
C LYS A 53 -3.31 -15.12 7.95
N ASN A 54 -3.89 -14.17 7.22
CA ASN A 54 -4.15 -14.29 5.80
C ASN A 54 -3.23 -13.42 4.93
N VAL A 55 -2.41 -12.57 5.54
CA VAL A 55 -1.54 -11.60 4.86
C VAL A 55 -2.37 -10.70 3.93
N TYR A 56 -3.39 -10.09 4.51
CA TYR A 56 -4.22 -9.09 3.83
C TYR A 56 -4.16 -7.77 4.57
N ALA A 57 -4.11 -6.70 3.79
CA ALA A 57 -4.24 -5.34 4.29
C ALA A 57 -5.67 -4.85 4.03
N SER A 58 -6.22 -4.15 5.00
CA SER A 58 -7.53 -3.51 4.84
C SER A 58 -7.46 -2.05 5.27
N HIS A 59 -8.15 -1.20 4.53
CA HIS A 59 -8.29 0.21 4.89
C HIS A 59 -9.37 0.35 5.97
N ILE A 60 -9.08 1.16 6.98
CA ILE A 60 -10.06 1.57 7.98
C ILE A 60 -10.96 2.64 7.35
N GLY A 61 -12.25 2.53 7.57
CA GLY A 61 -13.23 3.52 7.11
C GLY A 61 -13.57 3.47 5.63
N VAL A 62 -13.06 2.48 4.88
CA VAL A 62 -13.33 2.41 3.45
C VAL A 62 -14.85 2.32 3.19
N ASP A 63 -15.32 3.13 2.22
CA ASP A 63 -16.72 3.25 1.81
C ASP A 63 -17.67 3.88 2.86
N GLU A 64 -17.14 4.33 4.02
CA GLU A 64 -17.93 5.08 5.00
C GLU A 64 -18.06 6.56 4.59
N VAL A 65 -19.19 7.15 4.91
CA VAL A 65 -19.36 8.61 4.78
C VAL A 65 -18.56 9.30 5.90
N ASP A 66 -17.75 10.28 5.55
CA ASP A 66 -16.98 11.07 6.51
C ASP A 66 -17.92 12.00 7.29
N LYS A 67 -18.12 11.69 8.56
CA LYS A 67 -18.88 12.47 9.53
C LYS A 67 -17.96 13.03 10.62
N GLY A 68 -16.64 12.97 10.41
CA GLY A 68 -15.64 13.36 11.41
C GLY A 68 -15.27 12.23 12.39
N GLN A 69 -15.71 11.01 12.14
CA GLN A 69 -15.48 9.87 13.05
C GLN A 69 -14.00 9.44 13.13
N TYR A 70 -13.17 9.90 12.21
CA TYR A 70 -11.73 9.64 12.20
C TYR A 70 -10.96 10.96 12.34
N SER A 71 -11.20 11.67 13.45
CA SER A 71 -10.67 13.03 13.70
C SER A 71 -9.38 13.05 14.53
N GLU A 72 -8.90 11.89 14.99
CA GLU A 72 -7.73 11.80 15.84
C GLU A 72 -6.54 11.16 15.13
N GLU A 73 -5.34 11.70 15.42
CA GLU A 73 -4.09 11.10 15.00
C GLU A 73 -3.92 9.73 15.68
N LYS A 74 -3.53 8.70 14.91
CA LYS A 74 -3.33 7.37 15.47
C LYS A 74 -2.30 6.56 14.69
N ASP A 75 -1.70 5.59 15.36
CA ASP A 75 -0.82 4.63 14.70
C ASP A 75 -1.61 3.78 13.70
N THR A 76 -0.93 3.42 12.63
CA THR A 76 -1.50 2.58 11.59
C THR A 76 -0.53 1.43 11.26
N ASP A 77 -1.05 0.33 10.76
CA ASP A 77 -0.19 -0.80 10.39
C ASP A 77 0.55 -0.54 9.09
N PHE A 78 -0.07 0.17 8.15
CA PHE A 78 0.57 0.55 6.90
C PHE A 78 0.05 1.89 6.40
N ILE A 79 0.78 2.48 5.47
CA ILE A 79 0.41 3.68 4.73
C ILE A 79 0.27 3.30 3.25
N THR A 80 -0.70 3.90 2.58
CA THR A 80 -0.92 3.62 1.16
C THR A 80 0.04 4.43 0.28
N GLY A 81 0.51 3.81 -0.79
CA GLY A 81 1.43 4.42 -1.76
C GLY A 81 0.88 5.62 -2.51
N CYS A 82 -0.43 5.89 -2.45
CA CYS A 82 -1.00 7.04 -3.13
C CYS A 82 -0.62 8.37 -2.48
N PHE A 83 -0.30 8.38 -1.18
CA PHE A 83 0.29 9.55 -0.52
C PHE A 83 0.89 9.16 0.83
N TYR A 84 2.12 9.57 1.06
CA TYR A 84 2.74 9.54 2.38
C TYR A 84 3.78 10.66 2.48
N LEU A 85 4.03 11.09 3.70
CA LEU A 85 5.06 12.07 4.03
C LEU A 85 6.07 11.42 4.97
N THR A 86 7.35 11.57 4.67
CA THR A 86 8.41 11.06 5.54
C THR A 86 9.65 11.94 5.38
N LYS A 87 10.55 11.86 6.35
CA LYS A 87 11.82 12.59 6.28
C LYS A 87 12.79 11.84 5.35
N PRO A 88 13.57 12.55 4.54
CA PRO A 88 14.57 11.91 3.67
C PRO A 88 15.53 11.00 4.43
N GLU A 89 15.91 11.36 5.67
CA GLU A 89 16.84 10.58 6.49
C GLU A 89 16.28 9.20 6.81
N ILE A 90 14.96 9.07 6.94
CA ILE A 90 14.32 7.78 7.14
C ILE A 90 14.49 6.91 5.89
N LEU A 91 14.23 7.48 4.71
CA LEU A 91 14.42 6.74 3.45
C LEU A 91 15.89 6.38 3.20
N GLN A 92 16.83 7.27 3.56
CA GLN A 92 18.26 6.97 3.49
C GLN A 92 18.62 5.75 4.37
N LYS A 93 18.00 5.66 5.53
CA LYS A 93 18.25 4.57 6.49
C LYS A 93 17.59 3.25 6.06
N VAL A 94 16.35 3.29 5.57
CA VAL A 94 15.56 2.07 5.29
C VAL A 94 15.55 1.68 3.81
N GLY A 95 15.99 2.57 2.92
CA GLY A 95 15.93 2.39 1.48
C GLY A 95 14.60 2.83 0.87
N LEU A 96 14.55 2.86 -0.44
CA LEU A 96 13.37 3.24 -1.22
C LEU A 96 12.45 2.02 -1.42
N PHE A 97 11.51 2.11 -2.36
CA PHE A 97 10.65 0.97 -2.69
C PHE A 97 11.48 -0.22 -3.18
N ASP A 98 11.08 -1.41 -2.75
CA ASP A 98 11.71 -2.65 -3.21
C ASP A 98 11.13 -3.02 -4.57
N GLU A 99 11.96 -2.91 -5.60
CA GLU A 99 11.58 -3.11 -7.00
C GLU A 99 11.07 -4.53 -7.29
N ARG A 100 11.35 -5.48 -6.39
CA ARG A 100 10.83 -6.84 -6.53
C ARG A 100 9.30 -6.87 -6.59
N TYR A 101 8.65 -5.94 -5.88
CA TYR A 101 7.17 -5.87 -5.86
C TYR A 101 6.59 -5.35 -7.18
N CYS A 102 7.18 -4.32 -7.77
CA CYS A 102 6.70 -3.65 -8.99
C CYS A 102 5.34 -2.95 -8.80
N LEU A 103 4.31 -3.66 -8.35
CA LEU A 103 2.95 -3.15 -8.16
C LEU A 103 2.28 -3.92 -7.02
N TYR A 104 1.72 -3.23 -6.05
CA TYR A 104 1.10 -3.73 -4.82
C TYR A 104 2.12 -4.34 -3.84
N PHE A 105 1.95 -4.02 -2.56
CA PHE A 105 2.77 -4.42 -1.43
C PHE A 105 4.11 -3.67 -1.33
N GLU A 106 4.51 -2.85 -2.32
CA GLU A 106 5.72 -2.04 -2.23
C GLU A 106 5.61 -1.00 -1.10
N ASP A 107 4.44 -0.41 -0.94
CA ASP A 107 4.12 0.52 0.14
C ASP A 107 4.09 -0.19 1.50
N SER A 108 3.50 -1.35 1.52
CA SER A 108 3.44 -2.21 2.71
C SER A 108 4.83 -2.63 3.17
N ASP A 109 5.69 -3.03 2.24
CA ASP A 109 7.08 -3.39 2.53
C ASP A 109 7.86 -2.20 3.08
N LEU A 110 7.75 -1.03 2.43
CA LEU A 110 8.41 0.18 2.91
C LEU A 110 7.94 0.51 4.34
N GLY A 111 6.63 0.45 4.59
CA GLY A 111 6.06 0.66 5.92
C GLY A 111 6.64 -0.29 6.96
N MET A 112 6.78 -1.58 6.62
CA MET A 112 7.37 -2.56 7.52
C MET A 112 8.84 -2.28 7.82
N ARG A 113 9.62 -1.85 6.81
CA ARG A 113 11.03 -1.48 7.03
C ARG A 113 11.14 -0.26 7.93
N ILE A 114 10.27 0.73 7.74
CA ILE A 114 10.20 1.93 8.59
C ILE A 114 9.89 1.54 10.05
N LYS A 115 8.89 0.67 10.27
CA LYS A 115 8.55 0.18 11.62
C LYS A 115 9.70 -0.61 12.24
N LYS A 116 10.37 -1.48 11.47
CA LYS A 116 11.53 -2.25 11.96
C LYS A 116 12.71 -1.35 12.34
N ALA A 117 12.84 -0.19 11.70
CA ALA A 117 13.88 0.79 12.03
C ALA A 117 13.53 1.65 13.26
N GLY A 118 12.39 1.39 13.91
CA GLY A 118 11.98 2.04 15.15
C GLY A 118 11.10 3.28 14.96
N TYR A 119 10.64 3.55 13.74
CA TYR A 119 9.78 4.70 13.46
C TYR A 119 8.30 4.30 13.47
N ARG A 120 7.43 5.28 13.73
CA ARG A 120 5.99 5.07 13.72
C ARG A 120 5.41 5.34 12.32
N LEU A 121 4.36 4.62 11.97
CA LEU A 121 3.48 4.96 10.86
C LEU A 121 2.23 5.59 11.46
N VAL A 122 1.88 6.78 10.99
CA VAL A 122 0.83 7.58 11.63
C VAL A 122 -0.20 8.02 10.58
N PHE A 123 -1.46 7.83 10.91
CA PHE A 123 -2.58 8.45 10.21
C PHE A 123 -2.83 9.80 10.83
N ASP A 124 -2.81 10.88 10.03
CA ASP A 124 -3.11 12.24 10.49
C ASP A 124 -4.35 12.76 9.74
N PRO A 125 -5.48 12.91 10.44
CA PRO A 125 -6.73 13.36 9.81
C PRO A 125 -6.74 14.84 9.41
N LYS A 126 -5.77 15.64 9.86
CA LYS A 126 -5.67 17.05 9.47
C LYS A 126 -5.35 17.22 8.00
N ILE A 127 -4.73 16.20 7.39
CA ILE A 127 -4.37 16.22 5.98
C ILE A 127 -5.41 15.37 5.23
N LYS A 128 -6.17 15.99 4.35
CA LYS A 128 -7.19 15.30 3.53
C LYS A 128 -6.85 15.44 2.05
N LEU A 129 -6.93 14.33 1.34
CA LEU A 129 -6.69 14.27 -0.09
C LEU A 129 -7.83 13.53 -0.79
N TRP A 130 -8.10 13.91 -2.02
CA TRP A 130 -9.07 13.22 -2.87
C TRP A 130 -8.33 12.38 -3.89
N HIS A 131 -8.50 11.07 -3.80
CA HIS A 131 -7.84 10.11 -4.68
C HIS A 131 -8.81 9.63 -5.76
N LYS A 132 -8.45 9.87 -7.01
CA LYS A 132 -9.19 9.33 -8.14
C LYS A 132 -8.72 7.88 -8.33
N VAL A 133 -9.53 6.94 -7.87
CA VAL A 133 -9.18 5.51 -7.97
C VAL A 133 -9.01 5.15 -9.45
N ALA A 134 -7.83 4.65 -9.79
CA ALA A 134 -7.50 4.33 -11.17
C ALA A 134 -8.34 3.16 -11.69
N GLN A 135 -8.91 3.34 -12.85
CA GLN A 135 -9.68 2.29 -13.51
C GLN A 135 -8.79 1.24 -14.18
N SER A 136 -7.48 1.53 -14.28
CA SER A 136 -6.54 0.68 -15.04
C SER A 136 -6.16 -0.63 -14.37
N SER A 137 -6.45 -0.79 -13.08
CA SER A 137 -6.16 -2.02 -12.34
C SER A 137 -7.43 -2.57 -11.68
N ALA A 138 -8.46 -2.75 -12.48
CA ALA A 138 -9.75 -3.27 -11.99
C ALA A 138 -9.56 -4.52 -11.14
N ILE A 139 -10.26 -4.57 -10.01
CA ILE A 139 -10.26 -5.74 -9.13
C ILE A 139 -10.66 -6.97 -9.97
N GLY A 140 -9.85 -8.02 -9.87
CA GLY A 140 -10.10 -9.25 -10.63
C GLY A 140 -9.49 -9.28 -12.03
N SER A 141 -8.81 -8.20 -12.46
CA SER A 141 -8.07 -8.26 -13.72
C SER A 141 -6.88 -9.22 -13.62
N PRO A 142 -6.41 -9.80 -14.74
CA PRO A 142 -5.22 -10.66 -14.70
C PRO A 142 -3.99 -9.98 -14.10
N LEU A 143 -3.81 -8.67 -14.32
CA LEU A 143 -2.73 -7.89 -13.74
C LEU A 143 -2.86 -7.86 -12.21
N ASN A 144 -4.05 -7.55 -11.71
CA ASN A 144 -4.34 -7.50 -10.29
C ASN A 144 -4.12 -8.89 -9.65
N ASP A 145 -4.68 -9.95 -10.25
CA ASP A 145 -4.53 -11.34 -9.78
C ASP A 145 -3.05 -11.75 -9.69
N TYR A 146 -2.27 -11.41 -10.72
CA TYR A 146 -0.85 -11.78 -10.78
C TYR A 146 -0.07 -11.11 -9.66
N PHE A 147 -0.09 -9.76 -9.61
CA PHE A 147 0.76 -9.04 -8.67
C PHE A 147 0.31 -9.26 -7.22
N LEU A 148 -0.99 -9.27 -6.94
CA LEU A 148 -1.46 -9.54 -5.58
C LEU A 148 -1.07 -10.94 -5.12
N THR A 149 -1.17 -11.95 -5.98
CA THR A 149 -0.82 -13.33 -5.61
C THR A 149 0.68 -13.46 -5.35
N ARG A 150 1.53 -13.01 -6.29
CA ARG A 150 2.98 -13.12 -6.15
C ARG A 150 3.49 -12.31 -4.96
N ASN A 151 3.05 -11.09 -4.85
CA ASN A 151 3.59 -10.15 -3.87
C ASN A 151 3.09 -10.45 -2.46
N ARG A 152 1.86 -10.98 -2.32
CA ARG A 152 1.37 -11.49 -1.04
C ARG A 152 2.25 -12.64 -0.53
N LEU A 153 2.70 -13.55 -1.41
CA LEU A 153 3.65 -14.59 -1.05
C LEU A 153 4.99 -13.96 -0.62
N LEU A 154 5.55 -13.04 -1.43
CA LEU A 154 6.82 -12.40 -1.12
C LEU A 154 6.75 -11.68 0.23
N PHE A 155 5.73 -10.88 0.46
CA PHE A 155 5.53 -10.12 1.69
C PHE A 155 5.34 -11.06 2.89
N GLY A 156 4.49 -12.07 2.74
CA GLY A 156 4.23 -13.04 3.81
C GLY A 156 5.48 -13.84 4.17
N PHE A 157 6.26 -14.27 3.19
CA PHE A 157 7.52 -14.98 3.46
C PHE A 157 8.57 -14.08 4.10
N THR A 158 8.52 -12.77 3.83
CA THR A 158 9.44 -11.80 4.45
C THR A 158 9.06 -11.52 5.91
N TYR A 159 7.76 -11.30 6.19
CA TYR A 159 7.34 -10.68 7.45
C TYR A 159 6.47 -11.55 8.35
N ALA A 160 5.74 -12.55 7.81
CA ALA A 160 4.79 -13.29 8.61
C ALA A 160 5.45 -14.38 9.46
N LYS A 161 4.73 -14.82 10.50
CA LYS A 161 5.16 -15.93 11.37
C LYS A 161 5.12 -17.27 10.62
N LEU A 162 5.87 -18.24 11.10
CA LEU A 162 6.01 -19.55 10.47
C LEU A 162 4.67 -20.22 10.15
N ARG A 163 3.71 -20.16 11.08
CA ARG A 163 2.36 -20.73 10.87
C ARG A 163 1.71 -20.15 9.59
N THR A 164 1.80 -18.84 9.42
CA THR A 164 1.25 -18.15 8.24
C THR A 164 2.02 -18.55 6.97
N LYS A 165 3.34 -18.68 7.05
CA LYS A 165 4.14 -19.14 5.88
C LYS A 165 3.70 -20.54 5.44
N ILE A 166 3.45 -21.45 6.39
CA ILE A 166 2.94 -22.79 6.07
C ILE A 166 1.56 -22.69 5.40
N ALA A 167 0.67 -21.83 5.90
CA ALA A 167 -0.65 -21.64 5.30
C ALA A 167 -0.53 -21.10 3.87
N LEU A 168 0.38 -20.15 3.63
CA LEU A 168 0.64 -19.62 2.28
C LEU A 168 1.15 -20.70 1.32
N ILE A 169 2.02 -21.62 1.80
CA ILE A 169 2.50 -22.74 0.98
C ILE A 169 1.29 -23.62 0.60
N ARG A 170 0.50 -24.02 1.58
CA ARG A 170 -0.68 -24.89 1.33
C ARG A 170 -1.65 -24.21 0.34
N GLU A 171 -1.89 -22.91 0.51
CA GLU A 171 -2.76 -22.15 -0.39
C GLU A 171 -2.16 -22.09 -1.80
N SER A 172 -0.86 -21.82 -1.91
CA SER A 172 -0.22 -21.74 -3.24
C SER A 172 -0.27 -23.10 -3.95
N LEU A 173 -0.02 -24.20 -3.24
CA LEU A 173 -0.14 -25.55 -3.83
C LEU A 173 -1.57 -25.81 -4.35
N ARG A 174 -2.59 -25.45 -3.54
CA ARG A 174 -3.97 -25.58 -4.00
C ARG A 174 -4.23 -24.72 -5.24
N LYS A 175 -3.76 -23.46 -5.24
CA LYS A 175 -3.97 -22.53 -6.37
C LYS A 175 -3.23 -22.92 -7.65
N VAL A 176 -2.17 -23.73 -7.56
CA VAL A 176 -1.55 -24.29 -8.77
C VAL A 176 -2.58 -25.10 -9.59
N PHE A 177 -3.54 -25.73 -8.92
CA PHE A 177 -4.58 -26.51 -9.61
C PHE A 177 -5.84 -25.67 -9.85
N THR A 178 -6.30 -24.91 -8.86
CA THR A 178 -7.62 -24.26 -8.87
C THR A 178 -7.60 -22.77 -9.23
N GLY A 179 -6.42 -22.15 -9.29
CA GLY A 179 -6.28 -20.72 -9.50
C GLY A 179 -6.48 -20.28 -10.94
N THR A 180 -6.61 -18.98 -11.15
CA THR A 180 -6.65 -18.38 -12.49
C THR A 180 -5.29 -18.57 -13.19
N PRO A 181 -5.22 -18.46 -14.52
CA PRO A 181 -3.92 -18.54 -15.21
C PRO A 181 -2.92 -17.50 -14.66
N ALA A 182 -3.34 -16.30 -14.34
CA ALA A 182 -2.48 -15.26 -13.76
C ALA A 182 -1.94 -15.69 -12.39
N GLN A 183 -2.79 -16.26 -11.53
CA GLN A 183 -2.37 -16.76 -10.22
C GLN A 183 -1.35 -17.88 -10.32
N LYS A 184 -1.53 -18.80 -11.25
CA LYS A 184 -0.59 -19.92 -11.47
C LYS A 184 0.79 -19.42 -11.91
N ILE A 185 0.81 -18.47 -12.84
CA ILE A 185 2.07 -17.82 -13.28
C ILE A 185 2.72 -17.09 -12.11
N ALA A 186 1.93 -16.34 -11.32
CA ALA A 186 2.40 -15.60 -10.15
C ALA A 186 3.09 -16.51 -9.12
N ILE A 187 2.48 -17.68 -8.83
CA ILE A 187 3.02 -18.66 -7.89
C ILE A 187 4.35 -19.23 -8.43
N LYS A 188 4.37 -19.62 -9.71
CA LYS A 188 5.59 -20.09 -10.37
C LYS A 188 6.70 -19.05 -10.25
N ASP A 189 6.41 -17.78 -10.59
CA ASP A 189 7.39 -16.70 -10.53
C ASP A 189 7.89 -16.45 -9.10
N PHE A 190 7.02 -16.56 -8.09
CA PHE A 190 7.46 -16.44 -6.70
C PHE A 190 8.50 -17.52 -6.35
N TYR A 191 8.21 -18.79 -6.64
CA TYR A 191 9.13 -19.88 -6.27
C TYR A 191 10.42 -19.85 -7.10
N LEU A 192 10.38 -19.35 -8.34
CA LEU A 192 11.56 -19.17 -9.19
C LEU A 192 12.29 -17.87 -8.93
N LYS A 193 11.82 -17.03 -7.99
CA LYS A 193 12.37 -15.70 -7.65
C LYS A 193 12.38 -14.76 -8.87
N ASN A 194 11.43 -14.92 -9.78
CA ASN A 194 11.27 -14.07 -10.95
C ASN A 194 10.42 -12.86 -10.57
N PHE A 195 11.06 -11.81 -10.03
CA PHE A 195 10.40 -10.65 -9.45
C PHE A 195 10.37 -9.47 -10.44
N GLY A 196 10.00 -8.28 -9.94
CA GLY A 196 9.76 -7.11 -10.79
C GLY A 196 8.52 -7.36 -11.65
N TRP A 197 8.63 -7.15 -12.96
CA TRP A 197 7.54 -7.48 -13.89
C TRP A 197 7.31 -8.99 -14.01
N GLY A 198 8.31 -9.80 -13.70
CA GLY A 198 8.22 -11.26 -13.76
C GLY A 198 7.87 -11.76 -15.16
N SER A 199 7.06 -12.82 -15.20
CA SER A 199 6.57 -13.38 -16.47
C SER A 199 5.28 -12.70 -16.95
N PHE A 200 4.79 -11.67 -16.26
CA PHE A 200 3.59 -10.96 -16.70
C PHE A 200 3.98 -10.02 -17.83
N LYS A 201 3.65 -10.41 -19.06
CA LYS A 201 3.91 -9.55 -20.22
C LYS A 201 2.89 -8.42 -20.26
N LYS A 202 3.39 -7.20 -20.31
CA LYS A 202 2.56 -6.04 -20.56
C LYS A 202 1.92 -6.24 -21.93
N GLN A 203 0.59 -6.25 -21.97
CA GLN A 203 -0.08 -6.20 -23.27
C GLN A 203 0.15 -4.79 -23.82
N THR A 204 1.01 -4.70 -24.82
CA THR A 204 1.27 -3.47 -25.56
C THR A 204 0.10 -3.17 -26.48
#